data_87218de8c5b1853a7a06e839df29318c
#
_entry.id   87218de8c5b1853a7a06e839df29318c
#
_cell.length_a   1.000
_cell.length_b   1.000
_cell.length_c   1.000
_cell.angle_alpha   90.00
_cell.angle_beta   90.00
_cell.angle_gamma   90.00
#
_symmetry.space_group_name_H-M   'P 1'
#
loop_
_entity.id
_entity.type
_entity.pdbx_description
1 polymer ?
#
loop_
_entity_poly.entity_id
_entity_poly.type
_entity_poly.pdbx_seq_one_letter_code
_entity_poly.pdbx_strand_id
1 'polypeptide(L)' 'MAKPIPNKVVVVDHIPKCDFCASPGPYDFKTVHGPWAHGCQRHWMQLRDAFDLGLGKGQFWITSDQVTD' A
#
# COMPACT_ATOMS: atom_id res chain seq x y z
N MET A 1 -2.53 -3.21 -22.69
CA MET A 1 -1.65 -3.03 -21.54
C MET A 1 -2.28 -2.11 -20.52
N ALA A 2 -2.39 -2.57 -19.31
CA ALA A 2 -3.00 -1.77 -18.25
C ALA A 2 -1.97 -0.81 -17.65
N LYS A 3 -2.36 0.42 -17.46
CA LYS A 3 -1.55 1.38 -16.74
C LYS A 3 -1.94 1.38 -15.27
N PRO A 4 -0.99 1.58 -14.34
CA PRO A 4 -1.34 1.77 -12.95
C PRO A 4 -2.30 2.96 -12.81
N ILE A 5 -3.22 2.86 -11.88
CA ILE A 5 -4.10 3.98 -11.56
C ILE A 5 -3.28 4.96 -10.72
N PRO A 6 -3.09 6.22 -11.19
CA PRO A 6 -2.10 7.12 -10.58
C PRO A 6 -2.26 7.35 -9.09
N ASN A 7 -3.48 7.37 -8.58
CA ASN A 7 -3.71 7.61 -7.14
C ASN A 7 -3.78 6.33 -6.31
N LYS A 8 -3.54 5.17 -6.91
CA LYS A 8 -3.59 3.89 -6.18
C LYS A 8 -2.26 3.19 -6.12
N VAL A 9 -1.34 3.50 -7.03
CA VAL A 9 -0.05 2.82 -7.13
C VAL A 9 1.06 3.85 -7.13
N VAL A 10 2.09 3.61 -6.32
CA VAL A 10 3.27 4.48 -6.23
C VAL A 10 4.50 3.63 -6.48
N VAL A 11 5.41 4.14 -7.30
CA VAL A 11 6.70 3.49 -7.56
C VAL A 11 7.72 4.06 -6.57
N VAL A 12 8.40 3.17 -5.85
CA VAL A 12 9.38 3.53 -4.82
C VAL A 12 10.65 2.74 -5.03
N ASP A 13 11.72 3.12 -4.32
CA ASP A 13 13.00 2.44 -4.41
C ASP A 13 12.96 1.07 -3.75
N HIS A 14 12.28 0.97 -2.64
CA HIS A 14 12.15 -0.28 -1.90
C HIS A 14 10.84 -0.27 -1.11
N ILE A 15 10.37 -1.47 -0.80
CA ILE A 15 9.14 -1.62 -0.03
C ILE A 15 9.51 -1.65 1.46
N PRO A 16 8.93 -0.75 2.28
CA PRO A 16 9.17 -0.80 3.72
C PRO A 16 8.54 -2.05 4.34
N LYS A 17 8.96 -2.35 5.55
CA LYS A 17 8.37 -3.46 6.28
C LYS A 17 6.99 -3.07 6.79
N CYS A 18 6.13 -4.08 6.92
CA CYS A 18 4.84 -3.92 7.59
C CYS A 18 5.07 -3.42 9.02
N ASP A 19 4.26 -2.45 9.45
CA ASP A 19 4.37 -1.90 10.80
C ASP A 19 3.91 -2.89 11.88
N PHE A 20 3.27 -3.98 11.47
CA PHE A 20 2.65 -4.92 12.39
C PHE A 20 3.30 -6.29 12.37
N CYS A 21 4.19 -6.54 11.42
CA CYS A 21 4.93 -7.79 11.33
C CYS A 21 6.21 -7.57 10.52
N ALA A 22 7.00 -8.64 10.30
CA ALA A 22 8.28 -8.52 9.62
C ALA A 22 8.20 -8.64 8.11
N SER A 23 7.03 -8.88 7.57
CA SER A 23 6.82 -9.03 6.12
C SER A 23 6.91 -7.68 5.42
N PRO A 24 7.15 -7.64 4.10
CA PRO A 24 7.08 -6.39 3.36
C PRO A 24 5.70 -5.77 3.48
N GLY A 25 5.65 -4.44 3.60
CA GLY A 25 4.41 -3.68 3.77
C GLY A 25 4.15 -2.74 2.61
N PRO A 26 3.74 -3.25 1.44
CA PRO A 26 3.55 -2.40 0.27
C PRO A 26 2.30 -1.53 0.32
N TYR A 27 1.42 -1.72 1.29
CA TYR A 27 0.23 -0.90 1.43
C TYR A 27 0.52 0.27 2.37
N ASP A 28 0.34 1.48 1.86
CA ASP A 28 0.35 2.70 2.66
C ASP A 28 -1.10 3.11 2.83
N PHE A 29 -1.64 3.01 4.03
CA PHE A 29 -3.07 3.16 4.22
C PHE A 29 -3.43 3.79 5.55
N LYS A 30 -4.61 4.38 5.59
CA LYS A 30 -5.17 4.90 6.82
C LYS A 30 -5.85 3.75 7.57
N THR A 31 -5.47 3.58 8.84
CA THR A 31 -6.06 2.55 9.66
C THR A 31 -7.41 2.99 10.25
N VAL A 32 -8.18 2.02 10.71
CA VAL A 32 -9.45 2.31 11.39
C VAL A 32 -9.24 3.05 12.71
N HIS A 33 -8.01 3.05 13.22
CA HIS A 33 -7.66 3.77 14.44
C HIS A 33 -7.22 5.20 14.20
N GLY A 34 -7.12 5.61 12.95
CA GLY A 34 -6.77 6.97 12.55
C GLY A 34 -5.37 7.13 11.96
N PRO A 35 -4.30 6.65 12.60
CA PRO A 35 -2.95 6.84 12.05
C PRO A 35 -2.74 6.08 10.74
N TRP A 36 -1.90 6.65 9.88
CA TRP A 36 -1.47 5.98 8.66
C TRP A 36 -0.36 4.98 8.97
N ALA A 37 -0.31 3.90 8.21
CA ALA A 37 0.65 2.83 8.43
C ALA A 37 1.03 2.16 7.12
N HIS A 38 2.14 1.43 7.15
CA HIS A 38 2.50 0.49 6.09
C HIS A 38 2.15 -0.90 6.54
N GLY A 39 1.50 -1.67 5.67
CA GLY A 39 1.09 -3.02 6.03
C GLY A 39 1.24 -3.99 4.89
N CYS A 40 1.39 -5.26 5.25
CA CYS A 40 1.25 -6.35 4.28
C CYS A 40 -0.23 -6.51 3.93
N GLN A 41 -0.51 -7.31 2.91
CA GLN A 41 -1.89 -7.49 2.48
C GLN A 41 -2.80 -7.93 3.62
N ARG A 42 -2.31 -8.83 4.45
CA ARG A 42 -3.08 -9.35 5.59
C ARG A 42 -3.47 -8.24 6.56
N HIS A 43 -2.52 -7.41 6.98
CA HIS A 43 -2.80 -6.34 7.92
C HIS A 43 -3.57 -5.20 7.30
N TRP A 44 -3.32 -4.91 6.02
CA TRP A 44 -4.13 -3.94 5.30
C TRP A 44 -5.60 -4.36 5.31
N MET A 45 -5.87 -5.63 5.02
CA MET A 45 -7.24 -6.13 5.01
C MET A 45 -7.90 -6.08 6.38
N GLN A 46 -7.12 -6.24 7.45
CA GLN A 46 -7.65 -6.24 8.81
C GLN A 46 -7.86 -4.84 9.37
N LEU A 47 -7.01 -3.89 8.99
CA LEU A 47 -6.93 -2.59 9.67
C LEU A 47 -7.34 -1.42 8.78
N ARG A 48 -7.57 -1.62 7.52
CA ARG A 48 -7.91 -0.54 6.58
C ARG A 48 -9.20 0.17 7.00
N ASP A 49 -9.19 1.49 6.89
CA ASP A 49 -10.37 2.30 7.13
C ASP A 49 -11.33 2.26 5.94
N ALA A 50 -10.77 2.15 4.72
CA ALA A 50 -11.55 2.05 3.49
C ALA A 50 -11.23 0.73 2.79
N PHE A 51 -12.23 0.16 2.11
CA PHE A 51 -12.06 -1.10 1.39
C PHE A 51 -11.39 -0.95 0.03
N ASP A 52 -11.05 0.27 -0.34
CA ASP A 52 -10.46 0.59 -1.64
C ASP A 52 -9.20 1.40 -1.43
N LEU A 53 -8.41 1.54 -2.48
CA LEU A 53 -7.22 2.38 -2.50
C LEU A 53 -7.51 3.66 -3.29
N GLY A 54 -6.69 4.68 -3.05
CA GLY A 54 -6.83 5.95 -3.73
C GLY A 54 -6.47 7.10 -2.82
N LEU A 55 -6.68 8.32 -3.28
CA LEU A 55 -6.42 9.51 -2.47
C LEU A 55 -7.26 9.50 -1.22
N GLY A 56 -6.61 9.69 -0.08
CA GLY A 56 -7.28 9.71 1.21
C GLY A 56 -7.62 8.33 1.76
N LYS A 57 -7.36 7.26 1.01
CA LYS A 57 -7.69 5.89 1.41
C LYS A 57 -6.47 5.02 1.58
N GLY A 58 -5.48 5.19 0.71
CA GLY A 58 -4.27 4.42 0.73
C GLY A 58 -3.75 4.15 -0.67
N GLN A 59 -2.53 3.62 -0.72
CA GLN A 59 -1.86 3.36 -1.99
C GLN A 59 -1.09 2.05 -1.89
N PHE A 60 -0.90 1.41 -3.04
CA PHE A 60 -0.08 0.22 -3.14
C PHE A 60 1.28 0.62 -3.72
N TRP A 61 2.35 0.29 -3.02
CA TRP A 61 3.71 0.64 -3.42
C TRP A 61 4.35 -0.51 -4.16
N ILE A 62 5.01 -0.19 -5.27
CA ILE A 62 5.78 -1.16 -6.04
C ILE A 62 7.17 -0.61 -6.27
N THR A 63 8.11 -1.48 -6.56
CA THR A 63 9.46 -1.07 -6.94
C THR A 63 9.57 -0.98 -8.45
N SER A 64 10.59 -0.28 -8.94
CA SER A 64 10.74 -0.06 -10.38
C SER A 64 10.93 -1.36 -11.17
N ASP A 65 11.48 -2.40 -10.55
CA ASP A 65 11.63 -3.70 -11.20
C ASP A 65 10.31 -4.47 -11.30
N GLN A 66 9.28 -4.05 -10.58
CA GLN A 66 7.95 -4.63 -10.66
C GLN A 66 7.06 -3.93 -11.70
N VAL A 67 7.51 -2.79 -12.21
CA VAL A 67 6.78 -2.09 -13.25
C VAL A 67 6.96 -2.83 -14.57
N THR A 68 5.85 -3.17 -15.20
CA THR A 68 5.87 -3.82 -16.52
C THR A 68 5.21 -2.90 -17.52
N ASP A 69 5.82 -2.83 -18.67
CA ASP A 69 5.28 -2.00 -19.76
C ASP A 69 4.23 -2.73 -20.57
#